data_0ffc71856e0b29049b1f063db95f2ec8
#
_entry.id   0ffc71856e0b29049b1f063db95f2ec8
#
_cell.length_a   1.000
_cell.length_b   1.000
_cell.length_c   1.000
_cell.angle_alpha   90.00
_cell.angle_beta   90.00
_cell.angle_gamma   90.00
#
_symmetry.space_group_name_H-M   'P 1'
#
loop_
_entity.id
_entity.type
_entity.pdbx_description
1 polymer ?
#
loop_
_entity_poly.entity_id
_entity_poly.type
_entity_poly.pdbx_seq_one_letter_code
_entity_poly.pdbx_strand_id
1 'polypeptide(L)'
;MSNSIFIDTWGWLTLNDAGERRHNEVASLYRTLITDRTIIYTSTFVLDETFTLFFKRLNSFQAKQAMLQLSEAFTTEQFQLIQIDEFRFSQTKLLRLKYLDKPQISFTDLTSILIMKEFNIQRILTEDAHFTQIGLGFKLEPSSF
;
A
#
# COMPACT_ATOMS: atom_id res chain seq x y z
N MET A 1 -3.17 -16.35 -13.84
CA MET A 1 -3.57 -15.04 -13.28
C MET A 1 -3.07 -14.91 -11.85
N SER A 2 -2.29 -13.93 -11.59
CA SER A 2 -1.78 -13.77 -10.24
C SER A 2 -2.86 -13.19 -9.33
N ASN A 3 -2.97 -13.76 -8.14
CA ASN A 3 -3.84 -13.23 -7.10
C ASN A 3 -2.99 -12.41 -6.16
N SER A 4 -2.84 -11.14 -6.46
CA SER A 4 -1.97 -10.24 -5.71
C SER A 4 -2.62 -8.87 -5.53
N ILE A 5 -2.19 -8.17 -4.49
CA ILE A 5 -2.66 -6.83 -4.17
C ILE A 5 -1.51 -6.02 -3.56
N PHE A 6 -1.48 -4.73 -3.84
CA PHE A 6 -0.57 -3.81 -3.16
C PHE A 6 -1.37 -3.07 -2.09
N ILE A 7 -0.84 -2.96 -0.88
CA ILE A 7 -1.50 -2.20 0.19
C ILE A 7 -0.72 -0.92 0.42
N ASP A 8 -1.41 0.21 0.25
CA ASP A 8 -0.90 1.55 0.45
C ASP A 8 -1.04 1.97 1.92
N THR A 9 -0.44 3.10 2.28
CA THR A 9 -0.48 3.64 3.64
C THR A 9 -1.90 3.73 4.20
N TRP A 10 -2.84 4.25 3.41
CA TRP A 10 -4.23 4.36 3.86
C TRP A 10 -4.81 3.00 4.25
N GLY A 11 -4.47 1.96 3.49
CA GLY A 11 -4.95 0.61 3.77
C GLY A 11 -4.45 0.09 5.11
N TRP A 12 -3.15 0.18 5.34
CA TRP A 12 -2.56 -0.25 6.61
C TRP A 12 -3.10 0.54 7.79
N LEU A 13 -3.23 1.85 7.61
CA LEU A 13 -3.69 2.74 8.67
C LEU A 13 -5.14 2.46 9.01
N THR A 14 -6.01 2.35 8.02
CA THR A 14 -7.44 2.08 8.21
C THR A 14 -7.66 0.71 8.84
N LEU A 15 -6.86 -0.27 8.46
CA LEU A 15 -6.93 -1.61 9.05
C LEU A 15 -6.63 -1.58 10.55
N ASN A 16 -5.72 -0.74 10.98
CA ASN A 16 -5.23 -0.70 12.37
C ASN A 16 -5.89 0.37 13.24
N ASP A 17 -6.76 1.19 12.68
CA ASP A 17 -7.44 2.27 13.41
C ASP A 17 -8.95 2.08 13.35
N ALA A 18 -9.51 1.55 14.44
CA ALA A 18 -10.95 1.28 14.53
C ALA A 18 -11.81 2.54 14.45
N GLY A 19 -11.21 3.72 14.65
CA GLY A 19 -11.92 5.00 14.52
C GLY A 19 -12.08 5.48 13.07
N GLU A 20 -11.41 4.84 12.13
CA GLU A 20 -11.51 5.23 10.73
C GLU A 20 -12.87 4.85 10.13
N ARG A 21 -13.38 5.74 9.27
CA ARG A 21 -14.72 5.61 8.68
C ARG A 21 -14.92 4.28 7.95
N ARG A 22 -13.90 3.81 7.24
CA ARG A 22 -13.99 2.58 6.44
C ARG A 22 -13.27 1.39 7.07
N HIS A 23 -13.02 1.47 8.39
CA HIS A 23 -12.28 0.41 9.09
C HIS A 23 -12.92 -0.97 8.89
N ASN A 24 -14.23 -1.11 9.10
CA ASN A 24 -14.90 -2.41 9.01
C ASN A 24 -14.82 -2.99 7.61
N GLU A 25 -14.94 -2.15 6.60
CA GLU A 25 -14.81 -2.52 5.19
C GLU A 25 -13.43 -3.08 4.88
N VAL A 26 -12.40 -2.35 5.31
CA VAL A 26 -11.00 -2.74 5.09
C VAL A 26 -10.66 -4.00 5.87
N ALA A 27 -11.12 -4.10 7.12
CA ALA A 27 -10.88 -5.28 7.94
C ALA A 27 -11.51 -6.53 7.32
N SER A 28 -12.73 -6.39 6.78
CA SER A 28 -13.42 -7.49 6.11
C SER A 28 -12.67 -7.93 4.85
N LEU A 29 -12.25 -6.97 4.03
CA LEU A 29 -11.46 -7.24 2.84
C LEU A 29 -10.15 -7.95 3.20
N TYR A 30 -9.47 -7.45 4.23
CA TYR A 30 -8.19 -8.03 4.67
C TYR A 30 -8.35 -9.49 5.07
N ARG A 31 -9.41 -9.84 5.82
CA ARG A 31 -9.69 -11.23 6.18
C ARG A 31 -9.88 -12.11 4.95
N THR A 32 -10.58 -11.59 3.93
CA THR A 32 -10.76 -12.30 2.67
C THR A 32 -9.44 -12.51 1.94
N LEU A 33 -8.58 -11.48 1.91
CA LEU A 33 -7.26 -11.59 1.28
C LEU A 33 -6.43 -12.68 1.96
N ILE A 34 -6.46 -12.74 3.29
CA ILE A 34 -5.71 -13.75 4.04
C ILE A 34 -6.25 -15.15 3.72
N THR A 35 -7.58 -15.32 3.76
CA THR A 35 -8.23 -16.61 3.51
C THR A 35 -7.98 -17.11 2.08
N ASP A 36 -8.03 -16.21 1.11
CA ASP A 36 -7.83 -16.53 -0.29
C ASP A 36 -6.35 -16.71 -0.66
N ARG A 37 -5.45 -16.53 0.29
CA ARG A 37 -4.00 -16.60 0.11
C ARG A 37 -3.51 -15.63 -0.97
N THR A 38 -4.14 -14.47 -1.06
CA THR A 38 -3.70 -13.39 -1.92
C THR A 38 -2.29 -12.96 -1.49
N ILE A 39 -1.39 -12.79 -2.44
CA ILE A 39 -0.04 -12.29 -2.14
C ILE A 39 -0.15 -10.78 -1.90
N ILE A 40 0.29 -10.35 -0.73
CA ILE A 40 0.18 -8.97 -0.30
C ILE A 40 1.55 -8.30 -0.43
N TYR A 41 1.60 -7.25 -1.24
CA TYR A 41 2.81 -6.47 -1.47
C TYR A 41 2.70 -5.11 -0.80
N THR A 42 3.81 -4.63 -0.30
CA THR A 42 3.98 -3.22 0.07
C THR A 42 5.45 -2.85 -0.11
N SER A 43 5.83 -1.63 0.20
CA SER A 43 7.21 -1.19 0.04
C SER A 43 7.75 -0.57 1.32
N THR A 44 9.09 -0.45 1.35
CA THR A 44 9.76 0.25 2.47
C THR A 44 9.35 1.71 2.56
N PHE A 45 9.06 2.37 1.44
CA PHE A 45 8.60 3.77 1.45
C PHE A 45 7.20 3.88 2.06
N VAL A 46 6.30 2.96 1.69
CA VAL A 46 4.96 2.92 2.29
C VAL A 46 5.05 2.63 3.78
N LEU A 47 5.89 1.69 4.20
CA LEU A 47 6.01 1.37 5.62
C LEU A 47 6.63 2.50 6.44
N ASP A 48 7.56 3.25 5.86
CA ASP A 48 8.10 4.44 6.53
C ASP A 48 6.98 5.41 6.89
N GLU A 49 6.14 5.75 5.92
CA GLU A 49 5.00 6.63 6.12
C GLU A 49 3.98 6.02 7.10
N THR A 50 3.70 4.73 6.93
CA THR A 50 2.73 4.01 7.74
C THR A 50 3.12 3.99 9.21
N PHE A 51 4.37 3.62 9.51
CA PHE A 51 4.85 3.55 10.89
C PHE A 51 4.86 4.95 11.53
N THR A 52 5.25 5.97 10.76
CA THR A 52 5.19 7.34 11.26
C THR A 52 3.76 7.70 11.67
N LEU A 53 2.78 7.38 10.83
CA LEU A 53 1.39 7.71 11.10
C LEU A 53 0.78 6.86 12.22
N PHE A 54 1.21 5.61 12.38
CA PHE A 54 0.77 4.80 13.53
C PHE A 54 1.06 5.53 14.84
N PHE A 55 2.30 6.03 15.00
CA PHE A 55 2.70 6.68 16.23
C PHE A 55 2.12 8.09 16.40
N LYS A 56 1.65 8.70 15.31
CA LYS A 56 0.98 9.99 15.38
C LYS A 56 -0.51 9.86 15.72
N ARG A 57 -1.17 8.78 15.28
CA ARG A 57 -2.64 8.67 15.36
C ARG A 57 -3.12 7.67 16.41
N LEU A 58 -2.35 6.64 16.70
CA LEU A 58 -2.71 5.64 17.70
C LEU A 58 -2.00 5.94 19.00
N ASN A 59 -2.50 5.39 20.11
CA ASN A 59 -1.73 5.49 21.35
C ASN A 59 -0.45 4.65 21.21
N SER A 60 0.54 4.91 22.06
CA SER A 60 1.87 4.29 21.96
C SER A 60 1.81 2.77 21.98
N PHE A 61 0.94 2.19 22.82
CA PHE A 61 0.81 0.74 22.92
C PHE A 61 0.26 0.15 21.63
N GLN A 62 -0.84 0.73 21.10
CA GLN A 62 -1.44 0.27 19.85
C GLN A 62 -0.50 0.44 18.67
N ALA A 63 0.19 1.58 18.60
CA ALA A 63 1.16 1.84 17.52
C ALA A 63 2.28 0.82 17.53
N LYS A 64 2.83 0.51 18.71
CA LYS A 64 3.88 -0.50 18.86
C LYS A 64 3.38 -1.86 18.40
N GLN A 65 2.20 -2.27 18.85
CA GLN A 65 1.63 -3.58 18.47
C GLN A 65 1.42 -3.65 16.96
N ALA A 66 0.86 -2.60 16.36
CA ALA A 66 0.61 -2.57 14.92
C ALA A 66 1.92 -2.69 14.13
N MET A 67 2.95 -1.95 14.52
CA MET A 67 4.24 -2.01 13.84
C MET A 67 4.87 -3.39 13.95
N LEU A 68 4.86 -4.00 15.14
CA LEU A 68 5.48 -5.31 15.35
C LEU A 68 4.72 -6.42 14.62
N GLN A 69 3.39 -6.40 14.66
CA GLN A 69 2.56 -7.39 13.97
C GLN A 69 2.76 -7.31 12.45
N LEU A 70 2.79 -6.09 11.92
CA LEU A 70 2.99 -5.90 10.49
C LEU A 70 4.39 -6.35 10.08
N SER A 71 5.42 -6.02 10.88
CA SER A 71 6.79 -6.45 10.60
C SER A 71 6.90 -7.97 10.59
N GLU A 72 6.22 -8.65 11.51
CA GLU A 72 6.23 -10.10 11.57
C GLU A 72 5.54 -10.74 10.36
N ALA A 73 4.48 -10.10 9.84
CA ALA A 73 3.76 -10.62 8.68
C ALA A 73 4.70 -10.82 7.48
N PHE A 74 5.69 -9.95 7.32
CA PHE A 74 6.64 -10.01 6.20
C PHE A 74 7.71 -11.09 6.37
N THR A 75 7.65 -11.89 7.43
CA THR A 75 8.47 -13.11 7.55
C THR A 75 7.78 -14.31 6.91
N THR A 76 6.55 -14.17 6.46
CA THR A 76 5.78 -15.24 5.79
C THR A 76 5.80 -15.04 4.27
N GLU A 77 5.53 -16.12 3.53
CA GLU A 77 5.56 -16.07 2.06
C GLU A 77 4.41 -15.27 1.46
N GLN A 78 3.31 -15.16 2.16
CA GLN A 78 2.13 -14.43 1.67
C GLN A 78 2.37 -12.93 1.58
N PHE A 79 3.31 -12.39 2.37
CA PHE A 79 3.56 -10.95 2.44
C PHE A 79 4.93 -10.64 1.84
N GLN A 80 4.97 -9.75 0.87
CA GLN A 80 6.18 -9.39 0.15
C GLN A 80 6.51 -7.91 0.37
N LEU A 81 7.61 -7.65 1.07
CA LEU A 81 8.12 -6.30 1.28
C LEU A 81 9.15 -5.97 0.20
N ILE A 82 8.85 -4.97 -0.60
CA ILE A 82 9.71 -4.58 -1.70
C ILE A 82 10.57 -3.38 -1.26
N GLN A 83 11.87 -3.55 -1.39
CA GLN A 83 12.82 -2.49 -1.06
C GLN A 83 12.85 -1.46 -2.19
N ILE A 84 12.77 -0.18 -1.83
CA ILE A 84 13.03 0.88 -2.79
C ILE A 84 14.54 1.12 -2.76
N ASP A 85 15.25 0.27 -3.48
CA ASP A 85 16.70 0.36 -3.60
C ASP A 85 17.10 1.48 -4.55
N GLU A 86 18.38 1.65 -4.75
CA GLU A 86 18.90 2.71 -5.61
C GLU A 86 18.37 2.59 -7.05
N PHE A 87 18.27 1.38 -7.55
CA PHE A 87 17.75 1.15 -8.91
C PHE A 87 16.29 1.56 -9.02
N ARG A 88 15.44 1.10 -8.10
CA ARG A 88 14.01 1.46 -8.12
C ARG A 88 13.81 2.96 -7.88
N PHE A 89 14.63 3.55 -7.03
CA PHE A 89 14.57 4.99 -6.80
C PHE A 89 14.86 5.75 -8.10
N SER A 90 15.89 5.35 -8.83
CA SER A 90 16.24 5.96 -10.11
C SER A 90 15.16 5.77 -11.17
N GLN A 91 14.56 4.58 -11.22
CA GLN A 91 13.44 4.30 -12.13
C GLN A 91 12.23 5.17 -11.79
N THR A 92 12.00 5.42 -10.50
CA THR A 92 10.89 6.29 -10.07
C THR A 92 11.11 7.73 -10.52
N LYS A 93 12.35 8.20 -10.49
CA LYS A 93 12.65 9.55 -11.00
C LYS A 93 12.29 9.68 -12.49
N LEU A 94 12.59 8.63 -13.28
CA LEU A 94 12.18 8.61 -14.69
C LEU A 94 10.67 8.61 -14.85
N LEU A 95 9.98 7.87 -13.99
CA LEU A 95 8.52 7.86 -13.98
C LEU A 95 7.96 9.23 -13.65
N ARG A 96 8.57 9.96 -12.70
CA ARG A 96 8.19 11.33 -12.38
C ARG A 96 8.29 12.24 -13.62
N LEU A 97 9.35 12.10 -14.38
CA LEU A 97 9.55 12.90 -15.58
C LEU A 97 8.51 12.57 -16.65
N LYS A 98 8.07 11.32 -16.72
CA LYS A 98 7.02 10.91 -17.66
C LYS A 98 5.67 11.53 -17.31
N TYR A 99 5.38 11.75 -16.03
CA TYR A 99 4.10 12.25 -15.55
C TYR A 99 4.22 13.66 -14.98
N LEU A 100 4.90 14.56 -15.70
CA LEU A 100 5.04 15.96 -15.31
C LEU A 100 3.69 16.69 -15.20
N ASP A 101 2.70 16.21 -15.94
CA ASP A 101 1.35 16.77 -15.96
C ASP A 101 0.52 16.35 -14.73
N LYS A 102 1.08 15.54 -13.83
CA LYS A 102 0.38 15.06 -12.65
C LYS A 102 1.20 15.32 -11.37
N PRO A 103 1.51 16.59 -11.08
CA PRO A 103 2.42 16.93 -9.97
C PRO A 103 1.85 16.58 -8.58
N GLN A 104 0.53 16.41 -8.45
CA GLN A 104 -0.10 16.05 -7.19
C GLN A 104 0.14 14.59 -6.78
N ILE A 105 0.57 13.74 -7.72
CA ILE A 105 0.92 12.36 -7.38
C ILE A 105 2.27 12.39 -6.68
N SER A 106 2.33 11.89 -5.44
CA SER A 106 3.55 11.92 -4.65
C SER A 106 4.63 11.00 -5.20
N PHE A 107 5.88 11.24 -4.81
CA PHE A 107 6.97 10.36 -5.19
C PHE A 107 6.76 8.96 -4.61
N THR A 108 6.27 8.86 -3.38
CA THR A 108 5.93 7.57 -2.77
C THR A 108 4.87 6.83 -3.60
N ASP A 109 3.82 7.52 -4.04
CA ASP A 109 2.82 6.92 -4.92
C ASP A 109 3.45 6.41 -6.21
N LEU A 110 4.39 7.15 -6.77
CA LEU A 110 5.09 6.72 -7.98
C LEU A 110 5.95 5.48 -7.74
N THR A 111 6.57 5.36 -6.55
CA THR A 111 7.29 4.12 -6.20
C THR A 111 6.34 2.93 -6.15
N SER A 112 5.13 3.14 -5.60
CA SER A 112 4.12 2.08 -5.55
C SER A 112 3.66 1.68 -6.95
N ILE A 113 3.42 2.67 -7.82
CA ILE A 113 3.05 2.43 -9.22
C ILE A 113 4.14 1.63 -9.94
N LEU A 114 5.40 2.00 -9.73
CA LEU A 114 6.53 1.28 -10.31
C LEU A 114 6.53 -0.20 -9.91
N ILE A 115 6.33 -0.47 -8.62
CA ILE A 115 6.27 -1.84 -8.10
C ILE A 115 5.10 -2.61 -8.72
N MET A 116 3.93 -1.97 -8.78
CA MET A 116 2.75 -2.62 -9.34
C MET A 116 2.97 -2.99 -10.80
N LYS A 117 3.65 -2.14 -11.56
CA LYS A 117 4.02 -2.46 -12.95
C LYS A 117 5.04 -3.59 -13.01
N GLU A 118 6.05 -3.55 -12.17
CA GLU A 118 7.13 -4.54 -12.14
C GLU A 118 6.59 -5.95 -11.85
N PHE A 119 5.68 -6.06 -10.90
CA PHE A 119 5.14 -7.35 -10.45
C PHE A 119 3.78 -7.68 -11.05
N ASN A 120 3.32 -6.87 -12.00
CA ASN A 120 2.04 -7.06 -12.68
C ASN A 120 0.86 -7.12 -11.69
N ILE A 121 0.85 -6.20 -10.73
CA ILE A 121 -0.20 -6.09 -9.73
C ILE A 121 -1.20 -5.05 -10.22
N GLN A 122 -2.49 -5.40 -10.26
CA GLN A 122 -3.52 -4.48 -10.73
C GLN A 122 -4.43 -3.98 -9.62
N ARG A 123 -4.45 -4.66 -8.49
CA ARG A 123 -5.30 -4.32 -7.33
C ARG A 123 -4.50 -3.54 -6.31
N ILE A 124 -5.10 -2.48 -5.77
CA ILE A 124 -4.46 -1.71 -4.71
C ILE A 124 -5.48 -1.37 -3.63
N LEU A 125 -5.12 -1.62 -2.37
CA LEU A 125 -5.93 -1.25 -1.22
C LEU A 125 -5.57 0.18 -0.85
N THR A 126 -6.35 1.12 -1.36
CA THR A 126 -6.17 2.55 -1.15
C THR A 126 -7.47 3.29 -1.42
N GLU A 127 -7.61 4.50 -0.87
CA GLU A 127 -8.70 5.41 -1.17
C GLU A 127 -8.25 6.52 -2.15
N ASP A 128 -6.98 6.54 -2.50
CA ASP A 128 -6.36 7.63 -3.25
C ASP A 128 -6.68 7.51 -4.75
N ALA A 129 -7.46 8.45 -5.26
CA ALA A 129 -7.86 8.50 -6.66
C ALA A 129 -6.66 8.68 -7.62
N HIS A 130 -5.50 9.08 -7.13
CA HIS A 130 -4.32 9.24 -7.99
C HIS A 130 -3.99 7.94 -8.74
N PHE A 131 -4.24 6.79 -8.13
CA PHE A 131 -3.97 5.49 -8.76
C PHE A 131 -4.91 5.20 -9.93
N THR A 132 -6.10 5.77 -9.92
CA THR A 132 -7.01 5.70 -11.07
C THR A 132 -6.62 6.71 -12.15
N GLN A 133 -6.28 7.93 -11.71
CA GLN A 133 -5.97 9.04 -12.60
C GLN A 133 -4.74 8.81 -13.47
N ILE A 134 -3.82 7.95 -13.03
CA ILE A 134 -2.62 7.62 -13.80
C ILE A 134 -2.95 6.88 -15.11
N GLY A 135 -4.14 6.29 -15.22
CA GLY A 135 -4.60 5.66 -16.45
C GLY A 135 -3.95 4.32 -16.78
N LEU A 136 -3.44 3.60 -15.81
CA LEU A 136 -2.76 2.32 -16.02
C LEU A 136 -3.65 1.11 -15.70
N GLY A 137 -4.94 1.32 -15.45
CA GLY A 137 -5.88 0.25 -15.22
C GLY A 137 -5.88 -0.34 -13.82
N PHE A 138 -5.32 0.36 -12.85
CA PHE A 138 -5.32 -0.11 -11.46
C PHE A 138 -6.74 -0.06 -10.88
N LYS A 139 -7.06 -1.08 -10.10
CA LYS A 139 -8.36 -1.20 -9.44
C LYS A 139 -8.21 -0.90 -7.95
N LEU A 140 -8.89 0.14 -7.48
CA LEU A 140 -8.91 0.50 -6.07
C LEU A 140 -9.86 -0.41 -5.30
N GLU A 141 -9.40 -0.87 -4.14
CA GLU A 141 -10.20 -1.69 -3.23
C GLU A 141 -10.08 -1.14 -1.80
N PRO A 142 -11.13 -1.23 -0.97
CA PRO A 142 -12.47 -1.66 -1.40
C PRO A 142 -13.08 -0.64 -2.35
N SER A 143 -13.98 -1.11 -3.22
CA SER A 143 -14.64 -0.22 -4.18
C SER A 143 -15.44 0.85 -3.45
N SER A 144 -15.34 2.11 -3.94
CA SER A 144 -16.11 3.21 -3.40
C SER A 144 -17.20 3.62 -4.38
N PHE A 145 -18.41 3.73 -3.89
CA PHE A 145 -19.57 4.22 -4.64
C PHE A 145 -20.62 4.68 -3.68
#